data_61998343a0df59cbe8204359631aac6c
#
_entry.id   61998343a0df59cbe8204359631aac6c
#
_cell.length_a   1.000
_cell.length_b   1.000
_cell.length_c   1.000
_cell.angle_alpha   90.00
_cell.angle_beta   90.00
_cell.angle_gamma   90.00
#
_symmetry.space_group_name_H-M   'P 1'
#
loop_
_entity.id
_entity.type
_entity.pdbx_description
1 polymer ?
#
loop_
_entity_poly.entity_id
_entity_poly.type
_entity_poly.pdbx_seq_one_letter_code
_entity_poly.pdbx_strand_id
1 'polypeptide(L)' 'MSVRSLTRNLPADPYNPGWVLGWGVLRDRHPWHFVDVYADQRTAYIEAQRRGAEYVVEYGAHRLGSNEFVCGVSLPEG' A
#
# COMPACT_ATOMS: atom_id res chain seq x y z
N MET A 1 -11.63 12.73 -8.82
CA MET A 1 -10.33 12.13 -9.13
C MET A 1 -10.01 11.03 -8.14
N SER A 2 -9.50 9.95 -8.62
CA SER A 2 -9.19 8.81 -7.79
C SER A 2 -7.83 8.98 -7.14
N VAL A 3 -7.75 8.69 -5.84
CA VAL A 3 -6.46 8.68 -5.15
C VAL A 3 -5.56 7.58 -5.69
N ARG A 4 -6.15 6.60 -6.35
CA ARG A 4 -5.37 5.49 -6.88
C ARG A 4 -4.53 5.86 -8.08
N SER A 5 -4.65 7.09 -8.55
CA SER A 5 -3.77 7.54 -9.61
C SER A 5 -2.30 7.46 -9.21
N LEU A 6 -2.04 7.46 -7.91
CA LEU A 6 -0.67 7.36 -7.43
C LEU A 6 -0.04 6.00 -7.72
N THR A 7 -0.85 4.98 -7.93
CA THR A 7 -0.33 3.65 -8.20
C THR A 7 0.37 3.55 -9.54
N ARG A 8 0.18 4.53 -10.41
CA ARG A 8 0.83 4.51 -11.73
C ARG A 8 2.35 4.55 -11.62
N ASN A 9 2.87 5.12 -10.55
CA ASN A 9 4.30 5.31 -10.39
C ASN A 9 4.93 4.20 -9.56
N LEU A 10 4.18 3.17 -9.25
CA LEU A 10 4.68 2.09 -8.43
C LEU A 10 5.29 1.01 -9.30
N PRO A 11 6.37 0.38 -8.84
CA PRO A 11 6.95 -0.72 -9.60
C PRO A 11 6.00 -1.91 -9.61
N ALA A 12 5.94 -2.57 -10.75
CA ALA A 12 5.14 -3.79 -10.86
C ALA A 12 5.80 -4.91 -10.08
N ASP A 13 4.97 -5.78 -9.52
CA ASP A 13 5.48 -6.98 -8.88
C ASP A 13 5.96 -7.93 -9.97
N PRO A 14 7.25 -8.28 -9.99
CA PRO A 14 7.78 -9.10 -11.09
C PRO A 14 7.23 -10.52 -11.13
N TYR A 15 6.63 -10.97 -10.05
CA TYR A 15 6.13 -12.33 -9.97
C TYR A 15 4.62 -12.42 -10.07
N ASN A 16 3.92 -11.30 -10.01
CA ASN A 16 2.46 -11.29 -9.99
C ASN A 16 1.91 -10.22 -10.90
N PRO A 17 1.55 -10.56 -12.14
CA PRO A 17 0.98 -9.56 -13.06
C PRO A 17 -0.28 -8.92 -12.48
N GLY A 18 -0.39 -7.62 -12.65
CA GLY A 18 -1.52 -6.87 -12.13
C GLY A 18 -1.35 -6.38 -10.72
N TRP A 19 -0.22 -6.68 -10.09
CA TRP A 19 0.09 -6.21 -8.74
C TRP A 19 1.24 -5.21 -8.79
N VAL A 20 1.24 -4.27 -7.85
CA VAL A 20 2.31 -3.29 -7.73
C VAL A 20 2.86 -3.34 -6.32
N LEU A 21 4.11 -2.93 -6.16
CA LEU A 21 4.77 -2.92 -4.87
C LEU A 21 4.79 -1.51 -4.31
N GLY A 22 4.58 -1.39 -3.00
CA GLY A 22 4.61 -0.08 -2.37
C GLY A 22 4.28 -0.14 -0.90
N TRP A 23 4.13 1.04 -0.32
CA TRP A 23 3.84 1.19 1.09
C TRP A 23 2.34 1.36 1.26
N GLY A 24 1.70 0.35 1.83
CA GLY A 24 0.26 0.36 2.01
C GLY A 24 -0.14 0.94 3.34
N VAL A 25 -1.24 1.68 3.35
CA VAL A 25 -1.86 2.19 4.56
C VAL A 25 -3.11 1.38 4.78
N LEU A 26 -3.21 0.73 5.94
CA LEU A 26 -4.33 -0.14 6.22
C LEU A 26 -4.64 -0.14 7.71
N ARG A 27 -5.86 -0.54 8.01
CA ARG A 27 -6.28 -0.75 9.38
C ARG A 27 -6.08 -2.22 9.70
N ASP A 28 -5.14 -2.50 10.59
CA ASP A 28 -4.74 -3.86 10.90
C ASP A 28 -5.55 -4.42 12.06
N ARG A 29 -6.83 -4.12 12.06
CA ARG A 29 -7.74 -4.60 13.08
C ARG A 29 -9.02 -5.01 12.40
N HIS A 30 -9.83 -5.70 13.12
CA HIS A 30 -11.14 -6.10 12.61
C HIS A 30 -12.13 -4.94 12.82
N PRO A 31 -12.82 -4.48 11.78
CA PRO A 31 -12.72 -4.95 10.39
C PRO A 31 -11.48 -4.40 9.69
N TRP A 32 -10.86 -5.24 8.89
CA TRP A 32 -9.70 -4.85 8.11
C TRP A 32 -10.11 -3.85 7.04
N HIS A 33 -9.25 -2.85 6.82
CA HIS A 33 -9.58 -1.83 5.83
C HIS A 33 -8.32 -1.34 5.16
N PHE A 34 -8.26 -1.48 3.85
CA PHE A 34 -7.14 -1.00 3.05
C PHE A 34 -7.48 0.38 2.51
N VAL A 35 -6.57 1.34 2.73
CA VAL A 35 -6.78 2.72 2.27
C VAL A 35 -6.22 2.90 0.87
N ASP A 36 -4.91 2.72 0.74
CA ASP A 36 -4.24 2.89 -0.55
C ASP A 36 -2.78 2.49 -0.40
N VAL A 37 -2.06 2.51 -1.52
CA VAL A 37 -0.65 2.18 -1.55
C VAL A 37 0.11 3.38 -2.10
N TYR A 38 1.31 3.61 -1.55
CA TYR A 38 2.10 4.81 -1.85
C TYR A 38 3.50 4.40 -2.26
N ALA A 39 4.12 5.24 -3.08
CA ALA A 39 5.45 4.95 -3.60
C ALA A 39 6.53 5.13 -2.56
N ASP A 40 6.28 5.93 -1.52
CA ASP A 40 7.30 6.18 -0.52
C ASP A 40 6.70 6.07 0.89
N GLN A 41 7.56 5.64 1.80
CA GLN A 41 7.14 5.35 3.16
C GLN A 41 6.66 6.60 3.89
N ARG A 42 7.31 7.72 3.64
CA ARG A 42 6.98 8.95 4.35
C ARG A 42 5.55 9.40 4.05
N THR A 43 5.17 9.37 2.79
CA THR A 43 3.83 9.75 2.39
C THR A 43 2.81 8.82 3.01
N ALA A 44 3.10 7.53 3.01
CA ALA A 44 2.20 6.55 3.61
C ALA A 44 2.05 6.80 5.11
N TYR A 45 3.15 7.12 5.77
CA TYR A 45 3.13 7.39 7.20
C TYR A 45 2.27 8.60 7.54
N ILE A 46 2.41 9.66 6.76
CA ILE A 46 1.62 10.87 6.97
C ILE A 46 0.14 10.55 6.82
N GLU A 47 -0.21 9.80 5.80
CA GLU A 47 -1.60 9.45 5.57
C GLU A 47 -2.14 8.56 6.69
N ALA A 48 -1.34 7.62 7.17
CA ALA A 48 -1.77 6.75 8.26
C ALA A 48 -2.04 7.55 9.52
N GLN A 49 -1.19 8.52 9.82
CA GLN A 49 -1.39 9.36 11.00
C GLN A 49 -2.63 10.21 10.90
N ARG A 50 -2.94 10.67 9.70
CA ARG A 50 -4.15 11.46 9.50
C ARG A 50 -5.42 10.64 9.73
N ARG A 51 -5.34 9.34 9.53
CA ARG A 51 -6.51 8.49 9.67
C ARG A 51 -6.73 7.99 11.07
N GLY A 52 -5.67 7.90 11.88
CA GLY A 52 -5.82 7.53 13.27
C GLY A 52 -4.84 6.46 13.70
N ALA A 53 -4.82 6.20 15.01
CA ALA A 53 -3.85 5.30 15.61
C ALA A 53 -4.03 3.83 15.19
N GLU A 54 -5.17 3.49 14.64
CA GLU A 54 -5.43 2.11 14.23
C GLU A 54 -4.85 1.80 12.85
N TYR A 55 -4.36 2.81 12.14
CA TYR A 55 -3.83 2.61 10.81
C TYR A 55 -2.32 2.46 10.86
N VAL A 56 -1.82 1.52 10.05
CA VAL A 56 -0.40 1.20 10.03
C VAL A 56 0.10 1.25 8.60
N VAL A 57 1.43 1.28 8.46
CA VAL A 57 2.10 1.30 7.17
C VAL A 57 2.86 -0.01 7.02
N GLU A 58 2.62 -0.70 5.92
CA GLU A 58 3.29 -1.96 5.63
C GLU A 58 3.78 -1.95 4.19
N TYR A 59 4.93 -2.55 3.94
CA TYR A 59 5.40 -2.71 2.58
C TYR A 59 4.87 -4.03 2.03
N GLY A 60 4.30 -3.98 0.83
CA GLY A 60 3.76 -5.19 0.26
C GLY A 60 3.29 -4.98 -1.17
N ALA A 61 2.43 -5.89 -1.62
CA ALA A 61 1.90 -5.90 -2.98
C ALA A 61 0.40 -5.60 -2.96
N HIS A 62 -0.01 -4.74 -3.87
CA HIS A 62 -1.40 -4.34 -4.01
C HIS A 62 -1.91 -4.75 -5.39
N ARG A 63 -3.06 -5.40 -5.43
CA ARG A 63 -3.69 -5.78 -6.69
C ARG A 63 -4.45 -4.60 -7.25
N LEU A 64 -4.08 -4.19 -8.45
CA LEU A 64 -4.71 -3.03 -9.09
C LEU A 64 -6.20 -3.28 -9.29
N GLY A 65 -6.99 -2.25 -9.01
CA GLY A 65 -8.42 -2.33 -9.19
C GLY A 65 -9.16 -3.04 -8.07
N SER A 66 -8.47 -3.35 -6.96
CA SER A 66 -9.09 -4.06 -5.86
C SER A 66 -8.65 -3.44 -4.54
N ASN A 67 -9.14 -4.00 -3.44
CA ASN A 67 -8.69 -3.63 -2.11
C ASN A 67 -7.73 -4.66 -1.52
N GLU A 68 -7.17 -5.51 -2.35
CA GLU A 68 -6.28 -6.57 -1.87
C GLU A 68 -4.88 -6.03 -1.67
N PHE A 69 -4.30 -6.34 -0.54
CA PHE A 69 -2.95 -5.94 -0.21
C PHE A 69 -2.31 -7.06 0.62
N VAL A 70 -1.14 -7.51 0.19
CA VAL A 70 -0.42 -8.58 0.86
C VAL A 70 0.86 -8.01 1.45
N CYS A 71 0.96 -8.03 2.77
CA CYS A 71 2.14 -7.56 3.48
C CYS A 71 3.23 -8.62 3.46
N GLY A 72 4.43 -8.22 3.89
CA GLY A 72 5.50 -9.19 4.08
C GLY A 72 6.37 -9.42 2.88
N VAL A 73 6.18 -8.64 1.83
CA VAL A 73 7.08 -8.69 0.67
C VAL A 73 8.41 -8.07 1.07
N SER A 74 9.51 -8.66 0.61
CA SER A 74 10.83 -8.14 0.93
C SER A 74 11.03 -6.76 0.34
N LEU A 75 11.66 -5.88 1.11
CA LEU A 75 11.99 -4.55 0.63
C LEU A 75 13.02 -4.66 -0.48
N PRO A 76 12.93 -3.78 -1.49
CA PRO A 76 13.95 -3.78 -2.52
C PRO A 76 15.30 -3.41 -1.94
N GLU A 77 16.32 -4.06 -2.44
CA GLU A 77 17.69 -3.76 -2.08
C GLU A 77 18.09 -2.49 -2.77
N GLY A 78 18.66 -1.62 -2.03
CA GLY A 78 18.98 -0.50 -2.75
C GLY A 78 19.65 0.54 -2.53
#